data_f4a328bf231db3456a942076bd03c7bc
#
_entry.id   f4a328bf231db3456a942076bd03c7bc
#
_cell.length_a   1.000
_cell.length_b   1.000
_cell.length_c   1.000
_cell.angle_alpha   90.00
_cell.angle_beta   90.00
_cell.angle_gamma   90.00
#
_symmetry.space_group_name_H-M   'P 1'
#
loop_
_entity.id
_entity.type
_entity.pdbx_description
1 polymer ?
#
loop_
_entity_poly.entity_id
_entity_poly.type
_entity_poly.pdbx_seq_one_letter_code
_entity_poly.pdbx_strand_id
1 'polypeptide(L)'
;SKSGLFYGEQTLRQLYTSKGIPCVSIQDNPRFPYRGLHLDVSRHFFPKEEVMKLLNVMSYYKLNTLHMHLTDAGGWRIQMDKYPKLTTDVAFRTESDWQKWWDGKDRKYLPEGTPGAYGGYFTKEDIREIVDYATARHINIIPEIEFPGHSDEVFVAYPELSCAGKPYT
;
A
#
# COMPACT_ATOMS: atom_id res chain seq x y z
N SER A 1 5.99 -17.17 22.32
CA SER A 1 5.31 -17.20 21.00
C SER A 1 6.32 -17.10 19.88
N LYS A 2 5.97 -17.53 18.67
CA LYS A 2 6.82 -17.37 17.47
C LYS A 2 7.14 -15.90 17.20
N SER A 3 6.16 -15.02 17.34
CA SER A 3 6.35 -13.57 17.19
C SER A 3 7.32 -13.00 18.23
N GLY A 4 7.26 -13.49 19.48
CA GLY A 4 8.20 -13.07 20.53
C GLY A 4 9.65 -13.44 20.21
N LEU A 5 9.88 -14.62 19.64
CA LEU A 5 11.22 -15.04 19.18
C LEU A 5 11.71 -14.15 18.03
N PHE A 6 10.85 -13.87 17.06
CA PHE A 6 11.15 -12.96 15.95
C PHE A 6 11.54 -11.56 16.45
N TYR A 7 10.76 -10.99 17.39
CA TYR A 7 11.07 -9.66 17.94
C TYR A 7 12.35 -9.67 18.81
N GLY A 8 12.64 -10.79 19.49
CA GLY A 8 13.92 -11.00 20.17
C GLY A 8 15.09 -10.99 19.19
N GLU A 9 14.95 -11.63 18.03
CA GLU A 9 15.94 -11.56 16.94
C GLU A 9 16.17 -10.13 16.46
N GLN A 10 15.10 -9.33 16.29
CA GLN A 10 15.26 -7.93 15.90
C GLN A 10 16.02 -7.13 16.96
N THR A 11 15.81 -7.41 18.25
CA THR A 11 16.62 -6.82 19.34
C THR A 11 18.10 -7.19 19.20
N LEU A 12 18.40 -8.45 18.95
CA LEU A 12 19.79 -8.91 18.76
C LEU A 12 20.46 -8.25 17.56
N ARG A 13 19.73 -8.10 16.44
CA ARG A 13 20.21 -7.38 15.25
C ARG A 13 20.56 -5.92 15.55
N GLN A 14 19.76 -5.24 16.39
CA GLN A 14 20.01 -3.85 16.79
C GLN A 14 21.18 -3.71 17.76
N LEU A 15 21.49 -4.75 18.55
CA LEU A 15 22.62 -4.76 19.47
C LEU A 15 23.94 -5.14 18.80
N TYR A 16 23.89 -5.71 17.61
CA TYR A 16 25.09 -6.16 16.90
C TYR A 16 25.96 -4.98 16.46
N THR A 17 27.23 -5.01 16.83
CA THR A 17 28.24 -4.00 16.47
C THR A 17 29.48 -4.70 15.89
N SER A 18 30.44 -3.93 15.37
CA SER A 18 31.74 -4.45 14.93
C SER A 18 32.54 -5.14 16.07
N LYS A 19 32.15 -4.90 17.33
CA LYS A 19 32.75 -5.54 18.53
C LYS A 19 31.94 -6.73 19.03
N GLY A 20 30.88 -7.12 18.31
CA GLY A 20 29.96 -8.19 18.70
C GLY A 20 28.72 -7.67 19.43
N ILE A 21 28.03 -8.58 20.14
CA ILE A 21 26.87 -8.27 20.95
C ILE A 21 27.31 -8.08 22.39
N PRO A 22 26.96 -6.97 23.06
CA PRO A 22 27.32 -6.74 24.46
C PRO A 22 26.61 -7.73 25.38
N CYS A 23 27.23 -8.08 26.52
CA CYS A 23 26.60 -8.86 27.59
C CYS A 23 25.56 -7.98 28.31
N VAL A 24 24.27 -8.19 28.01
CA VAL A 24 23.15 -7.41 28.56
C VAL A 24 22.00 -8.34 28.95
N SER A 25 21.19 -7.90 29.88
CA SER A 25 19.89 -8.50 30.17
C SER A 25 18.80 -7.53 29.75
N ILE A 26 17.91 -7.96 28.87
CA ILE A 26 16.85 -7.12 28.31
C ILE A 26 15.50 -7.77 28.58
N GLN A 27 14.58 -6.99 29.15
CA GLN A 27 13.18 -7.32 29.25
C GLN A 27 12.40 -6.38 28.34
N ASP A 28 11.85 -6.92 27.25
CA ASP A 28 11.13 -6.14 26.23
C ASP A 28 9.71 -6.69 26.06
N ASN A 29 8.75 -5.82 26.30
CA ASN A 29 7.33 -6.11 26.12
C ASN A 29 6.66 -4.98 25.31
N PRO A 30 5.81 -5.31 24.32
CA PRO A 30 5.14 -4.28 23.58
C PRO A 30 4.18 -3.49 24.48
N ARG A 31 4.28 -2.16 24.44
CA ARG A 31 3.36 -1.28 25.15
C ARG A 31 1.95 -1.33 24.56
N PHE A 32 1.85 -1.53 23.24
CA PHE A 32 0.58 -1.63 22.49
C PHE A 32 0.55 -2.92 21.68
N PRO A 33 -0.56 -3.67 21.68
CA PRO A 33 -0.71 -4.85 20.84
C PRO A 33 -0.78 -4.50 19.35
N TYR A 34 -1.37 -3.37 18.99
CA TYR A 34 -1.42 -2.83 17.62
C TYR A 34 -0.31 -1.80 17.43
N ARG A 35 0.57 -2.04 16.49
CA ARG A 35 1.68 -1.17 16.13
C ARG A 35 1.72 -1.08 14.61
N GLY A 36 0.86 -0.22 14.08
CA GLY A 36 0.60 -0.12 12.65
C GLY A 36 1.24 1.09 12.00
N LEU A 37 1.35 0.97 10.67
CA LEU A 37 1.68 2.05 9.77
C LEU A 37 0.63 2.04 8.64
N HIS A 38 0.21 3.22 8.20
CA HIS A 38 -0.70 3.40 7.07
C HIS A 38 0.10 3.84 5.85
N LEU A 39 -0.17 3.23 4.69
CA LEU A 39 0.45 3.58 3.41
C LEU A 39 -0.64 3.85 2.37
N ASP A 40 -0.70 5.09 1.90
CA ASP A 40 -1.55 5.50 0.80
C ASP A 40 -0.81 5.28 -0.53
N VAL A 41 -1.21 4.24 -1.26
CA VAL A 41 -0.67 3.91 -2.58
C VAL A 41 -1.53 4.47 -3.73
N SER A 42 -2.69 5.05 -3.42
CA SER A 42 -3.58 5.65 -4.41
C SER A 42 -3.08 7.01 -4.87
N ARG A 43 -2.87 7.95 -3.91
CA ARG A 43 -2.41 9.29 -4.26
C ARG A 43 -0.99 9.27 -4.80
N HIS A 44 -0.15 8.36 -4.29
CA HIS A 44 1.17 8.08 -4.85
C HIS A 44 1.40 6.58 -4.94
N PHE A 45 1.61 6.07 -6.16
CA PHE A 45 1.85 4.64 -6.37
C PHE A 45 3.29 4.26 -5.97
N PHE A 46 3.40 3.30 -5.05
CA PHE A 46 4.65 2.67 -4.67
C PHE A 46 4.67 1.24 -5.23
N PRO A 47 5.64 0.87 -6.07
CA PRO A 47 5.74 -0.49 -6.58
C PRO A 47 6.02 -1.51 -5.45
N LYS A 48 5.76 -2.77 -5.72
CA LYS A 48 5.89 -3.89 -4.76
C LYS A 48 7.21 -3.87 -4.00
N GLU A 49 8.31 -3.59 -4.70
CA GLU A 49 9.66 -3.57 -4.14
C GLU A 49 9.80 -2.51 -3.02
N GLU A 50 9.17 -1.36 -3.19
CA GLU A 50 9.17 -0.31 -2.18
C GLU A 50 8.31 -0.69 -0.96
N VAL A 51 7.16 -1.35 -1.20
CA VAL A 51 6.35 -1.90 -0.11
C VAL A 51 7.13 -2.96 0.68
N MET A 52 7.87 -3.83 0.00
CA MET A 52 8.73 -4.83 0.65
C MET A 52 9.87 -4.20 1.47
N LYS A 53 10.48 -3.12 0.97
CA LYS A 53 11.47 -2.35 1.75
C LYS A 53 10.85 -1.76 3.02
N LEU A 54 9.64 -1.19 2.90
CA LEU A 54 8.89 -0.68 4.05
C LEU A 54 8.62 -1.78 5.08
N LEU A 55 8.19 -2.97 4.64
CA LEU A 55 7.97 -4.13 5.52
C LEU A 55 9.25 -4.56 6.26
N ASN A 56 10.43 -4.45 5.64
CA ASN A 56 11.71 -4.69 6.31
C ASN A 56 11.96 -3.67 7.42
N VAL A 57 11.75 -2.40 7.15
CA VAL A 57 11.89 -1.32 8.15
C VAL A 57 10.89 -1.54 9.29
N MET A 58 9.63 -1.84 8.97
CA MET A 58 8.59 -2.14 9.97
C MET A 58 8.99 -3.32 10.87
N SER A 59 9.52 -4.40 10.27
CA SER A 59 9.96 -5.57 11.05
C SER A 59 11.10 -5.24 11.99
N TYR A 60 12.08 -4.45 11.55
CA TYR A 60 13.20 -4.00 12.35
C TYR A 60 12.77 -3.19 13.57
N TYR A 61 11.73 -2.35 13.41
CA TYR A 61 11.12 -1.56 14.49
C TYR A 61 9.97 -2.29 15.22
N LYS A 62 9.77 -3.58 14.95
CA LYS A 62 8.75 -4.43 15.60
C LYS A 62 7.31 -3.93 15.40
N LEU A 63 7.04 -3.23 14.30
CA LEU A 63 5.68 -2.93 13.86
C LEU A 63 5.03 -4.22 13.35
N ASN A 64 3.72 -4.37 13.55
CA ASN A 64 3.03 -5.63 13.26
C ASN A 64 1.80 -5.49 12.35
N THR A 65 1.54 -4.31 11.82
CA THR A 65 0.38 -4.07 10.97
C THR A 65 0.70 -3.04 9.91
N LEU A 66 0.51 -3.38 8.64
CA LEU A 66 0.53 -2.43 7.52
C LEU A 66 -0.89 -2.27 6.98
N HIS A 67 -1.44 -1.07 7.09
CA HIS A 67 -2.72 -0.69 6.54
C HIS A 67 -2.48 -0.06 5.16
N MET A 68 -2.95 -0.70 4.10
CA MET A 68 -2.76 -0.25 2.72
C MET A 68 -4.04 0.37 2.19
N HIS A 69 -4.02 1.67 1.94
CA HIS A 69 -5.09 2.42 1.28
C HIS A 69 -4.94 2.24 -0.23
N LEU A 70 -5.69 1.27 -0.78
CA LEU A 70 -5.50 0.75 -2.14
C LEU A 70 -6.31 1.48 -3.20
N THR A 71 -7.34 2.23 -2.80
CA THR A 71 -8.27 2.85 -3.75
C THR A 71 -8.67 4.25 -3.29
N ASP A 72 -8.63 5.20 -4.19
CA ASP A 72 -9.09 6.57 -4.03
C ASP A 72 -9.01 7.28 -5.39
N ALA A 73 -9.52 8.50 -5.50
CA ALA A 73 -9.50 9.31 -6.71
C ALA A 73 -8.11 9.43 -7.38
N GLY A 74 -7.00 9.17 -6.66
CA GLY A 74 -5.65 9.12 -7.22
C GLY A 74 -5.38 7.96 -8.17
N GLY A 75 -6.18 6.91 -8.07
CA GLY A 75 -6.17 5.71 -8.92
C GLY A 75 -6.49 4.44 -8.14
N TRP A 76 -7.10 3.50 -8.81
CA TRP A 76 -7.36 2.15 -8.31
C TRP A 76 -6.09 1.29 -8.38
N ARG A 77 -5.66 0.67 -7.27
CA ARG A 77 -4.33 0.05 -7.18
C ARG A 77 -4.33 -1.47 -6.97
N ILE A 78 -5.47 -2.14 -7.16
CA ILE A 78 -5.55 -3.61 -6.98
C ILE A 78 -6.30 -4.27 -8.13
N GLN A 79 -5.75 -5.34 -8.70
CA GLN A 79 -6.35 -6.08 -9.81
C GLN A 79 -7.69 -6.70 -9.43
N MET A 80 -8.71 -6.47 -10.27
CA MET A 80 -10.07 -7.01 -10.12
C MET A 80 -10.53 -7.68 -11.42
N ASP A 81 -10.68 -9.01 -11.42
CA ASP A 81 -11.09 -9.74 -12.64
C ASP A 81 -12.50 -9.41 -13.12
N LYS A 82 -13.43 -9.17 -12.17
CA LYS A 82 -14.82 -8.83 -12.50
C LYS A 82 -15.00 -7.39 -12.98
N TYR A 83 -14.05 -6.53 -12.68
CA TYR A 83 -14.10 -5.10 -12.98
C TYR A 83 -12.76 -4.63 -13.57
N PRO A 84 -12.39 -5.14 -14.77
CA PRO A 84 -11.05 -4.91 -15.33
C PRO A 84 -10.75 -3.43 -15.62
N LYS A 85 -11.76 -2.62 -15.95
CA LYS A 85 -11.57 -1.19 -16.20
C LYS A 85 -11.01 -0.43 -14.99
N LEU A 86 -11.13 -0.95 -13.77
CA LEU A 86 -10.54 -0.33 -12.59
C LEU A 86 -9.00 -0.28 -12.66
N THR A 87 -8.39 -1.24 -13.37
CA THR A 87 -6.93 -1.23 -13.58
C THR A 87 -6.53 -0.74 -14.95
N THR A 88 -7.26 -1.09 -16.01
CA THR A 88 -6.91 -0.68 -17.38
C THR A 88 -7.13 0.80 -17.65
N ASP A 89 -8.16 1.40 -17.05
CA ASP A 89 -8.62 2.75 -17.42
C ASP A 89 -8.32 3.81 -16.34
N VAL A 90 -8.28 3.43 -15.06
CA VAL A 90 -8.22 4.41 -13.97
C VAL A 90 -7.12 4.14 -12.92
N ALA A 91 -6.17 3.24 -13.22
CA ALA A 91 -4.97 3.07 -12.41
C ALA A 91 -3.84 4.04 -12.81
N PHE A 92 -3.99 4.76 -13.89
CA PHE A 92 -2.99 5.70 -14.42
C PHE A 92 -3.59 7.07 -14.64
N ARG A 93 -2.77 8.12 -14.55
CA ARG A 93 -3.20 9.51 -14.70
C ARG A 93 -2.15 10.39 -15.37
N THR A 94 -2.53 11.62 -15.73
CA THR A 94 -1.68 12.57 -16.48
C THR A 94 -0.55 13.19 -15.67
N GLU A 95 -0.66 13.29 -14.34
CA GLU A 95 0.29 14.02 -13.50
C GLU A 95 0.71 13.16 -12.29
N SER A 96 2.00 13.12 -11.99
CA SER A 96 2.55 12.38 -10.86
C SER A 96 2.30 13.08 -9.52
N ASP A 97 2.38 14.39 -9.49
CA ASP A 97 2.10 15.19 -8.32
C ASP A 97 0.59 15.19 -8.06
N TRP A 98 0.20 14.65 -6.91
CA TRP A 98 -1.22 14.53 -6.53
C TRP A 98 -1.93 15.87 -6.48
N GLN A 99 -1.33 16.88 -5.84
CA GLN A 99 -1.98 18.19 -5.65
C GLN A 99 -2.17 18.92 -6.99
N LYS A 100 -1.16 18.88 -7.86
CA LYS A 100 -1.25 19.46 -9.20
C LYS A 100 -2.32 18.76 -10.05
N TRP A 101 -2.39 17.43 -9.95
CA TRP A 101 -3.41 16.67 -10.67
C TRP A 101 -4.81 16.98 -10.14
N TRP A 102 -4.98 17.01 -8.80
CA TRP A 102 -6.28 17.26 -8.18
C TRP A 102 -6.81 18.66 -8.47
N ASP A 103 -5.98 19.69 -8.39
CA ASP A 103 -6.35 21.08 -8.64
C ASP A 103 -6.25 21.46 -10.11
N GLY A 104 -5.73 20.57 -10.97
CA GLY A 104 -5.48 20.83 -12.37
C GLY A 104 -6.76 20.84 -13.23
N LYS A 105 -6.73 21.62 -14.31
CA LYS A 105 -7.83 21.65 -15.30
C LYS A 105 -7.88 20.40 -16.17
N ASP A 106 -6.77 19.66 -16.25
CA ASP A 106 -6.62 18.44 -17.06
C ASP A 106 -6.59 17.17 -16.18
N ARG A 107 -7.45 17.14 -15.16
CA ARG A 107 -7.62 15.96 -14.29
C ARG A 107 -8.19 14.80 -15.11
N LYS A 108 -7.30 13.94 -15.63
CA LYS A 108 -7.68 12.78 -16.47
C LYS A 108 -6.96 11.53 -16.03
N TYR A 109 -7.71 10.43 -16.07
CA TYR A 109 -7.13 9.09 -16.08
C TYR A 109 -6.70 8.74 -17.51
N LEU A 110 -5.72 7.87 -17.61
CA LEU A 110 -5.15 7.40 -18.86
C LEU A 110 -5.17 5.87 -18.88
N PRO A 111 -5.45 5.26 -20.04
CA PRO A 111 -5.33 3.81 -20.18
C PRO A 111 -3.91 3.32 -19.89
N GLU A 112 -3.82 2.07 -19.42
CA GLU A 112 -2.54 1.38 -19.24
C GLU A 112 -1.70 1.42 -20.54
N GLY A 113 -0.39 1.66 -20.40
CA GLY A 113 0.53 1.75 -21.54
C GLY A 113 0.55 3.09 -22.28
N THR A 114 -0.26 4.08 -21.86
CA THR A 114 -0.21 5.43 -22.45
C THR A 114 1.14 6.08 -22.15
N PRO A 115 1.88 6.58 -23.16
CA PRO A 115 3.17 7.25 -22.94
C PRO A 115 3.03 8.45 -21.98
N GLY A 116 3.89 8.52 -20.96
CA GLY A 116 3.89 9.59 -19.97
C GLY A 116 2.83 9.44 -18.87
N ALA A 117 2.01 8.40 -18.87
CA ALA A 117 1.08 8.13 -17.80
C ALA A 117 1.80 7.77 -16.50
N TYR A 118 1.36 8.34 -15.40
CA TYR A 118 1.82 8.03 -14.04
C TYR A 118 0.83 7.15 -13.32
N GLY A 119 1.30 6.08 -12.73
CA GLY A 119 0.47 5.19 -11.92
C GLY A 119 0.96 3.75 -11.92
N GLY A 120 0.06 2.86 -11.65
CA GLY A 120 0.30 1.42 -11.55
C GLY A 120 -0.73 0.77 -10.64
N TYR A 121 -0.68 -0.54 -10.57
CA TYR A 121 -1.51 -1.33 -9.66
C TYR A 121 -0.78 -2.61 -9.28
N PHE A 122 -1.21 -3.23 -8.20
CA PHE A 122 -0.74 -4.55 -7.79
C PHE A 122 -1.57 -5.62 -8.47
N THR A 123 -0.88 -6.55 -9.14
CA THR A 123 -1.50 -7.79 -9.60
C THR A 123 -1.88 -8.68 -8.40
N LYS A 124 -2.70 -9.67 -8.62
CA LYS A 124 -3.01 -10.68 -7.59
C LYS A 124 -1.76 -11.37 -7.08
N GLU A 125 -0.79 -11.59 -7.95
CA GLU A 125 0.48 -12.21 -7.59
C GLU A 125 1.32 -11.26 -6.73
N ASP A 126 1.39 -9.97 -7.08
CA ASP A 126 2.08 -8.98 -6.26
C ASP A 126 1.49 -8.92 -4.84
N ILE A 127 0.17 -8.95 -4.72
CA ILE A 127 -0.48 -8.97 -3.40
C ILE A 127 -0.14 -10.25 -2.62
N ARG A 128 -0.13 -11.42 -3.26
CA ARG A 128 0.29 -12.67 -2.60
C ARG A 128 1.72 -12.57 -2.09
N GLU A 129 2.64 -12.13 -2.93
CA GLU A 129 4.05 -11.94 -2.56
C GLU A 129 4.20 -10.96 -1.39
N ILE A 130 3.48 -9.81 -1.40
CA ILE A 130 3.48 -8.84 -0.30
C ILE A 130 2.97 -9.49 1.00
N VAL A 131 1.86 -10.24 0.93
CA VAL A 131 1.26 -10.90 2.10
C VAL A 131 2.18 -11.98 2.66
N ASP A 132 2.78 -12.81 1.81
CA ASP A 132 3.72 -13.86 2.23
C ASP A 132 4.97 -13.24 2.86
N TYR A 133 5.49 -12.18 2.26
CA TYR A 133 6.65 -11.44 2.78
C TYR A 133 6.38 -10.80 4.14
N ALA A 134 5.18 -10.21 4.30
CA ALA A 134 4.73 -9.63 5.56
C ALA A 134 4.51 -10.70 6.64
N THR A 135 3.87 -11.82 6.28
CA THR A 135 3.60 -12.95 7.18
C THR A 135 4.89 -13.53 7.76
N ALA A 136 5.92 -13.70 6.93
CA ALA A 136 7.25 -14.15 7.37
C ALA A 136 7.91 -13.17 8.37
N ARG A 137 7.43 -11.92 8.45
CA ARG A 137 7.89 -10.85 9.35
C ARG A 137 6.93 -10.57 10.51
N HIS A 138 5.92 -11.41 10.68
CA HIS A 138 4.85 -11.22 11.66
C HIS A 138 4.12 -9.89 11.53
N ILE A 139 3.96 -9.40 10.29
CA ILE A 139 3.22 -8.19 9.95
C ILE A 139 1.90 -8.60 9.29
N ASN A 140 0.80 -8.03 9.76
CA ASN A 140 -0.52 -8.20 9.22
C ASN A 140 -0.79 -7.15 8.14
N ILE A 141 -1.33 -7.53 6.99
CA ILE A 141 -1.78 -6.59 5.96
C ILE A 141 -3.27 -6.35 6.13
N ILE A 142 -3.66 -5.08 6.26
CA ILE A 142 -5.06 -4.64 6.24
C ILE A 142 -5.29 -3.91 4.92
N PRO A 143 -6.01 -4.51 3.96
CA PRO A 143 -6.38 -3.82 2.74
C PRO A 143 -7.56 -2.89 3.01
N GLU A 144 -7.49 -1.66 2.55
CA GLU A 144 -8.58 -0.69 2.56
C GLU A 144 -9.05 -0.45 1.13
N ILE A 145 -10.35 -0.65 0.92
CA ILE A 145 -11.07 -0.42 -0.33
C ILE A 145 -12.19 0.55 -0.05
N GLU A 146 -12.16 1.71 -0.68
CA GLU A 146 -13.13 2.77 -0.48
C GLU A 146 -14.33 2.64 -1.43
N PHE A 147 -15.52 2.78 -0.89
CA PHE A 147 -16.78 2.90 -1.63
C PHE A 147 -17.93 3.25 -0.67
N PRO A 148 -18.86 4.19 -1.01
CA PRO A 148 -18.91 5.04 -2.22
C PRO A 148 -18.12 6.35 -2.10
N GLY A 149 -17.53 6.64 -0.95
CA GLY A 149 -16.61 7.76 -0.76
C GLY A 149 -15.26 7.48 -1.41
N HIS A 150 -14.49 8.51 -1.74
CA HIS A 150 -13.16 8.38 -2.35
C HIS A 150 -13.13 7.50 -3.60
N SER A 151 -14.20 7.52 -4.42
CA SER A 151 -14.44 6.56 -5.50
C SER A 151 -14.64 7.23 -6.86
N ASP A 152 -14.08 8.41 -7.09
CA ASP A 152 -14.18 9.12 -8.37
C ASP A 152 -13.69 8.24 -9.53
N GLU A 153 -12.62 7.47 -9.33
CA GLU A 153 -12.06 6.54 -10.30
C GLU A 153 -13.04 5.42 -10.65
N VAL A 154 -13.81 4.94 -9.69
CA VAL A 154 -14.84 3.92 -9.92
C VAL A 154 -15.94 4.47 -10.83
N PHE A 155 -16.38 5.71 -10.56
CA PHE A 155 -17.45 6.35 -11.36
C PHE A 155 -16.98 6.80 -12.74
N VAL A 156 -15.68 6.94 -12.96
CA VAL A 156 -15.11 7.13 -14.29
C VAL A 156 -15.09 5.81 -15.06
N ALA A 157 -14.66 4.71 -14.44
CA ALA A 157 -14.59 3.39 -15.07
C ALA A 157 -15.98 2.76 -15.30
N TYR A 158 -16.93 3.00 -14.37
CA TYR A 158 -18.28 2.42 -14.32
C TYR A 158 -19.30 3.50 -13.95
N PRO A 159 -19.65 4.41 -14.88
CA PRO A 159 -20.54 5.56 -14.62
C PRO A 159 -21.92 5.16 -14.11
N GLU A 160 -22.39 3.98 -14.48
CA GLU A 160 -23.69 3.41 -14.04
C GLU A 160 -23.79 3.20 -12.53
N LEU A 161 -22.64 3.14 -11.82
CA LEU A 161 -22.60 3.02 -10.36
C LEU A 161 -22.76 4.36 -9.65
N SER A 162 -22.65 5.49 -10.38
CA SER A 162 -22.86 6.81 -9.79
C SER A 162 -24.36 7.14 -9.68
N CYS A 163 -24.74 7.94 -8.69
CA CYS A 163 -26.13 8.40 -8.52
C CYS A 163 -26.65 9.19 -9.74
N ALA A 164 -25.77 9.82 -10.49
CA ALA A 164 -26.11 10.61 -11.67
C ALA A 164 -26.08 9.80 -12.97
N GLY A 165 -25.62 8.53 -12.94
CA GLY A 165 -25.44 7.67 -14.11
C GLY A 165 -24.41 8.20 -15.12
N LYS A 166 -23.49 9.06 -14.66
CA LYS A 166 -22.44 9.67 -15.48
C LYS A 166 -21.15 9.82 -14.66
N PRO A 167 -19.98 9.92 -15.33
CA PRO A 167 -18.72 10.13 -14.62
C PRO A 167 -18.74 11.42 -13.80
N TYR A 168 -18.05 11.41 -12.68
CA TYR A 168 -17.65 12.62 -11.98
C TYR A 168 -16.52 13.28 -12.76
N THR A 169 -16.68 14.54 -13.13
CA THR A 169 -15.65 15.36 -13.80
C THR A 169 -15.15 16.44 -12.85
#